data_28ecbc587a64b9e31e96e65c1134895c
#
_entry.id   28ecbc587a64b9e31e96e65c1134895c
#
_cell.length_a   1.000
_cell.length_b   1.000
_cell.length_c   1.000
_cell.angle_alpha   90.00
_cell.angle_beta   90.00
_cell.angle_gamma   90.00
#
_symmetry.space_group_name_H-M   'P 1'
#
loop_
_entity.id
_entity.type
_entity.pdbx_description
1 polymer ?
#
loop_
_entity_poly.entity_id
_entity_poly.type
_entity_poly.pdbx_seq_one_letter_code
_entity_poly.pdbx_strand_id
1 'polypeptide(L)'
;MDEENKKLEKIIELVERYKVKVHEKSTLESKIREFKRSLENFMDTGNKHIFVEFAHGAGSCEQLYPCGIYPSNTVKEAIKADVLNHIEELEGELMKVNTDILNLSKWITSGV
;
A
#
# COMPACT_ATOMS: atom_id res chain seq x y z
N MET A 1 -27.26 -1.92 -34.71
CA MET A 1 -26.02 -1.13 -34.69
C MET A 1 -25.81 -0.40 -33.41
N ASP A 2 -26.77 0.36 -32.90
CA ASP A 2 -26.63 1.09 -31.65
C ASP A 2 -26.40 0.19 -30.45
N GLU A 3 -27.03 -1.00 -30.44
CA GLU A 3 -26.85 -1.95 -29.34
C GLU A 3 -25.45 -2.55 -29.30
N GLU A 4 -24.86 -2.84 -30.45
CA GLU A 4 -23.50 -3.35 -30.55
C GLU A 4 -22.48 -2.29 -30.11
N ASN A 5 -22.71 -1.04 -30.51
CA ASN A 5 -21.85 0.08 -30.10
C ASN A 5 -21.93 0.32 -28.60
N LYS A 6 -23.12 0.22 -28.00
CA LYS A 6 -23.31 0.35 -26.56
C LYS A 6 -22.61 -0.77 -25.79
N LYS A 7 -22.69 -2.00 -26.29
CA LYS A 7 -21.97 -3.13 -25.68
C LYS A 7 -20.46 -2.91 -25.73
N LEU A 8 -19.96 -2.46 -26.88
CA LEU A 8 -18.54 -2.20 -27.05
C LEU A 8 -18.06 -1.09 -26.12
N GLU A 9 -18.82 0.01 -26.04
CA GLU A 9 -18.51 1.11 -25.13
C GLU A 9 -18.46 0.66 -23.67
N LYS A 10 -19.39 -0.21 -23.28
CA LYS A 10 -19.44 -0.75 -21.92
C LYS A 10 -18.23 -1.64 -21.62
N ILE A 11 -17.83 -2.48 -22.57
CA ILE A 11 -16.66 -3.32 -22.46
C ILE A 11 -15.39 -2.45 -22.31
N ILE A 12 -15.28 -1.41 -23.12
CA ILE A 12 -14.15 -0.47 -23.05
C ILE A 12 -14.10 0.20 -21.68
N GLU A 13 -15.25 0.64 -21.17
CA GLU A 13 -15.34 1.23 -19.83
C GLU A 13 -14.87 0.26 -18.75
N LEU A 14 -15.32 -0.99 -18.82
CA LEU A 14 -14.91 -2.03 -17.86
C LEU A 14 -13.41 -2.31 -17.93
N VAL A 15 -12.84 -2.35 -19.13
CA VAL A 15 -11.41 -2.56 -19.32
C VAL A 15 -10.60 -1.40 -18.72
N GLU A 16 -11.07 -0.17 -18.90
CA GLU A 16 -10.40 0.99 -18.30
C GLU A 16 -10.45 0.95 -16.77
N ARG A 17 -11.59 0.56 -16.19
CA ARG A 17 -11.71 0.35 -14.74
C ARG A 17 -10.77 -0.74 -14.26
N TYR A 18 -10.68 -1.83 -15.01
CA TYR A 18 -9.79 -2.94 -14.71
C TYR A 18 -8.32 -2.48 -14.64
N LYS A 19 -7.88 -1.69 -15.61
CA LYS A 19 -6.53 -1.14 -15.64
C LYS A 19 -6.23 -0.27 -14.42
N VAL A 20 -7.18 0.56 -14.03
CA VAL A 20 -7.05 1.42 -12.83
C VAL A 20 -6.90 0.57 -11.58
N LYS A 21 -7.72 -0.47 -11.43
CA LYS A 21 -7.66 -1.37 -10.27
C LYS A 21 -6.36 -2.17 -10.22
N VAL A 22 -5.86 -2.61 -11.36
CA VAL A 22 -4.56 -3.30 -11.44
C VAL A 22 -3.43 -2.37 -11.00
N HIS A 23 -3.50 -1.10 -11.37
CA HIS A 23 -2.53 -0.10 -10.92
C HIS A 23 -2.62 0.14 -9.41
N GLU A 24 -3.83 0.27 -8.86
CA GLU A 24 -4.05 0.41 -7.42
C GLU A 24 -3.46 -0.79 -6.66
N LYS A 25 -3.68 -2.00 -7.17
CA LYS A 25 -3.14 -3.24 -6.60
C LYS A 25 -1.62 -3.17 -6.52
N SER A 26 -0.97 -2.80 -7.62
CA SER A 26 0.49 -2.69 -7.69
C SER A 26 1.02 -1.67 -6.67
N THR A 27 0.35 -0.53 -6.56
CA THR A 27 0.72 0.53 -5.62
C THR A 27 0.59 0.05 -4.16
N LEU A 28 -0.51 -0.64 -3.83
CA LEU A 28 -0.73 -1.19 -2.49
C LEU A 28 0.30 -2.26 -2.14
N GLU A 29 0.58 -3.16 -3.08
CA GLU A 29 1.59 -4.20 -2.90
C GLU A 29 2.98 -3.60 -2.63
N SER A 30 3.34 -2.55 -3.36
CA SER A 30 4.60 -1.84 -3.16
C SER A 30 4.69 -1.19 -1.77
N LYS A 31 3.61 -0.52 -1.34
CA LYS A 31 3.55 0.10 -0.02
C LYS A 31 3.68 -0.93 1.09
N ILE A 32 2.97 -2.04 0.97
CA ILE A 32 3.05 -3.13 1.96
C ILE A 32 4.48 -3.65 2.07
N ARG A 33 5.12 -3.90 0.93
CA ARG A 33 6.52 -4.37 0.92
C ARG A 33 7.46 -3.36 1.58
N GLU A 34 7.30 -2.08 1.28
CA GLU A 34 8.12 -1.02 1.87
C GLU A 34 7.97 -0.94 3.38
N PHE A 35 6.73 -0.98 3.87
CA PHE A 35 6.46 -0.97 5.31
C PHE A 35 7.06 -2.19 6.00
N LYS A 36 6.89 -3.37 5.43
CA LYS A 36 7.45 -4.61 6.00
C LYS A 36 8.96 -4.56 6.06
N ARG A 37 9.61 -4.10 4.98
CA ARG A 37 11.07 -3.98 4.93
C ARG A 37 11.58 -2.95 5.93
N SER A 38 10.94 -1.79 6.00
CA SER A 38 11.29 -0.74 6.94
C SER A 38 11.15 -1.20 8.38
N LEU A 39 10.09 -1.97 8.66
CA LEU A 39 9.88 -2.51 10.00
C LEU A 39 10.94 -3.54 10.36
N GLU A 40 11.30 -4.44 9.44
CA GLU A 40 12.39 -5.38 9.66
C GLU A 40 13.70 -4.66 10.01
N ASN A 41 14.05 -3.65 9.23
CA ASN A 41 15.25 -2.86 9.46
C ASN A 41 15.20 -2.13 10.81
N PHE A 42 14.04 -1.60 11.16
CA PHE A 42 13.83 -0.90 12.42
C PHE A 42 13.97 -1.84 13.62
N MET A 43 13.48 -3.07 13.50
CA MET A 43 13.51 -4.06 14.57
C MET A 43 14.82 -4.83 14.65
N ASP A 44 15.69 -4.73 13.65
CA ASP A 44 16.99 -5.36 13.66
C ASP A 44 17.90 -4.68 14.66
N THR A 45 18.05 -5.33 15.83
CA THR A 45 18.85 -4.80 16.93
C THR A 45 20.35 -5.08 16.79
N GLY A 46 20.75 -5.87 15.82
CA GLY A 46 22.14 -6.26 15.61
C GLY A 46 23.01 -5.14 15.12
N ASN A 47 22.42 -4.07 14.65
CA ASN A 47 23.17 -3.06 13.95
C ASN A 47 22.62 -1.67 14.04
N LYS A 48 23.09 -0.86 15.03
CA LYS A 48 23.30 0.45 14.55
C LYS A 48 22.16 1.40 14.65
N HIS A 49 22.37 2.50 14.16
CA HIS A 49 21.66 3.76 14.17
C HIS A 49 20.23 3.61 13.66
N ILE A 50 19.29 3.54 14.57
CA ILE A 50 17.87 3.58 14.23
C ILE A 50 17.46 5.04 14.36
N PHE A 51 16.99 5.61 13.25
CA PHE A 51 16.49 6.98 13.24
C PHE A 51 14.98 6.97 13.10
N VAL A 52 14.30 7.76 13.91
CA VAL A 52 12.90 8.08 13.67
C VAL A 52 12.88 9.48 13.09
N GLU A 53 12.41 9.58 11.86
CA GLU A 53 12.33 10.84 11.13
C GLU A 53 10.89 11.27 10.97
N PHE A 54 10.63 12.55 11.21
CA PHE A 54 9.34 13.14 10.91
C PHE A 54 9.50 14.17 9.80
N ALA A 55 8.74 13.99 8.73
CA ALA A 55 8.66 14.96 7.67
C ALA A 55 7.73 16.09 8.10
N HIS A 56 8.20 17.32 7.99
CA HIS A 56 7.34 18.46 8.14
C HIS A 56 7.41 19.33 6.90
N GLY A 57 6.35 19.25 6.09
CA GLY A 57 6.13 20.05 4.91
C GLY A 57 7.34 20.27 4.00
N ALA A 58 7.15 20.57 2.75
CA ALA A 58 8.20 21.02 1.83
C ALA A 58 9.53 20.23 1.86
N GLY A 59 9.50 18.94 2.18
CA GLY A 59 10.70 18.09 2.13
C GLY A 59 11.64 18.16 3.32
N SER A 60 11.27 18.89 4.37
CA SER A 60 12.07 18.91 5.59
C SER A 60 11.79 17.67 6.44
N CYS A 61 12.85 17.08 6.97
CA CYS A 61 12.76 15.96 7.91
C CYS A 61 13.52 16.31 9.19
N GLU A 62 13.01 15.85 10.31
CA GLU A 62 13.66 16.04 11.60
C GLU A 62 13.84 14.69 12.27
N GLN A 63 15.05 14.46 12.79
CA GLN A 63 15.38 13.25 13.54
C GLN A 63 15.07 13.44 15.02
N LEU A 64 14.25 12.56 15.57
CA LEU A 64 13.94 12.59 17.00
C LEU A 64 15.07 12.04 17.85
N TYR A 65 15.82 11.10 17.32
CA TYR A 65 16.91 10.46 18.05
C TYR A 65 18.23 10.75 17.36
N PRO A 66 19.06 11.65 17.94
CA PRO A 66 20.37 11.92 17.36
C PRO A 66 21.29 10.70 17.38
N CYS A 67 22.34 10.75 16.60
CA CYS A 67 23.33 9.68 16.52
C CYS A 67 23.83 9.26 17.90
N GLY A 68 23.78 7.98 18.20
CA GLY A 68 24.20 7.42 19.49
C GLY A 68 23.11 7.37 20.56
N ILE A 69 21.94 7.89 20.26
CA ILE A 69 20.77 7.82 21.14
C ILE A 69 19.72 6.95 20.47
N TYR A 70 19.18 5.99 21.19
CA TYR A 70 18.24 5.00 20.66
C TYR A 70 16.91 5.07 21.40
N PRO A 71 15.79 4.80 20.72
CA PRO A 71 14.51 4.67 21.40
C PRO A 71 14.52 3.49 22.37
N SER A 72 13.77 3.60 23.45
CA SER A 72 13.60 2.51 24.41
C SER A 72 12.85 1.34 23.75
N ASN A 73 12.96 0.15 24.34
CA ASN A 73 12.20 -1.02 23.84
C ASN A 73 10.71 -0.77 23.87
N THR A 74 10.20 -0.06 24.85
CA THR A 74 8.77 0.30 24.94
C THR A 74 8.36 1.13 23.73
N VAL A 75 9.15 2.12 23.35
CA VAL A 75 8.89 2.97 22.19
C VAL A 75 8.99 2.15 20.91
N LYS A 76 9.99 1.28 20.79
CA LYS A 76 10.15 0.41 19.62
C LYS A 76 8.93 -0.49 19.42
N GLU A 77 8.44 -1.10 20.52
CA GLU A 77 7.26 -1.97 20.43
C GLU A 77 6.00 -1.17 20.07
N ALA A 78 5.86 0.06 20.55
CA ALA A 78 4.75 0.92 20.18
C ALA A 78 4.80 1.28 18.69
N ILE A 79 5.96 1.62 18.16
CA ILE A 79 6.14 1.91 16.75
C ILE A 79 5.85 0.68 15.89
N LYS A 80 6.35 -0.49 16.32
CA LYS A 80 6.06 -1.77 15.66
C LYS A 80 4.56 -2.03 15.57
N ALA A 81 3.85 -1.86 16.68
CA ALA A 81 2.41 -2.08 16.72
C ALA A 81 1.67 -1.13 15.76
N ASP A 82 2.07 0.13 15.74
CA ASP A 82 1.46 1.12 14.84
C ASP A 82 1.69 0.77 13.37
N VAL A 83 2.92 0.42 13.01
CA VAL A 83 3.27 0.04 11.64
C VAL A 83 2.53 -1.23 11.22
N LEU A 84 2.43 -2.22 12.11
CA LEU A 84 1.68 -3.46 11.83
C LEU A 84 0.20 -3.17 11.58
N ASN A 85 -0.39 -2.23 12.33
CA ASN A 85 -1.78 -1.79 12.10
C ASN A 85 -1.94 -1.16 10.71
N HIS A 86 -1.00 -0.32 10.28
CA HIS A 86 -1.02 0.27 8.94
C HIS A 86 -0.90 -0.79 7.85
N ILE A 87 -0.04 -1.78 8.04
CA ILE A 87 0.12 -2.90 7.10
C ILE A 87 -1.20 -3.66 6.99
N GLU A 88 -1.85 -3.95 8.12
CA GLU A 88 -3.13 -4.64 8.15
C GLU A 88 -4.22 -3.87 7.41
N GLU A 89 -4.29 -2.56 7.58
CA GLU A 89 -5.22 -1.69 6.85
C GLU A 89 -4.96 -1.75 5.34
N LEU A 90 -3.70 -1.67 4.93
CA LEU A 90 -3.32 -1.75 3.51
C LEU A 90 -3.66 -3.13 2.93
N GLU A 91 -3.44 -4.19 3.69
CA GLU A 91 -3.80 -5.54 3.25
C GLU A 91 -5.32 -5.69 3.10
N GLY A 92 -6.10 -5.04 3.97
CA GLY A 92 -7.56 -4.98 3.85
C GLY A 92 -8.00 -4.24 2.58
N GLU A 93 -7.37 -3.12 2.26
CA GLU A 93 -7.62 -2.39 1.02
C GLU A 93 -7.25 -3.23 -0.21
N LEU A 94 -6.13 -3.95 -0.13
CA LEU A 94 -5.67 -4.84 -1.20
C LEU A 94 -6.69 -5.95 -1.46
N MET A 95 -7.27 -6.53 -0.41
CA MET A 95 -8.32 -7.53 -0.56
C MET A 95 -9.54 -6.99 -1.30
N LYS A 96 -9.95 -5.77 -1.00
CA LYS A 96 -11.07 -5.11 -1.69
C LYS A 96 -10.74 -4.89 -3.17
N VAL A 97 -9.54 -4.41 -3.46
CA VAL A 97 -9.10 -4.19 -4.85
C VAL A 97 -9.05 -5.51 -5.60
N ASN A 98 -8.54 -6.57 -5.00
CA ASN A 98 -8.51 -7.90 -5.61
C ASN A 98 -9.91 -8.42 -5.92
N THR A 99 -10.88 -8.18 -5.03
CA THR A 99 -12.28 -8.54 -5.26
C THR A 99 -12.85 -7.76 -6.44
N ASP A 100 -12.58 -6.45 -6.51
CA ASP A 100 -13.02 -5.60 -7.61
C ASP A 100 -12.43 -6.07 -8.95
N ILE A 101 -11.14 -6.41 -8.96
CA ILE A 101 -10.48 -6.95 -10.16
C ILE A 101 -11.14 -8.24 -10.61
N LEU A 102 -11.42 -9.13 -9.68
CA LEU A 102 -12.07 -10.41 -9.99
C LEU A 102 -13.45 -10.18 -10.58
N ASN A 103 -14.24 -9.29 -10.00
CA ASN A 103 -15.58 -8.98 -10.51
C ASN A 103 -15.52 -8.34 -11.89
N LEU A 104 -14.62 -7.37 -12.11
CA LEU A 104 -14.43 -6.74 -13.40
C LEU A 104 -14.01 -7.75 -14.46
N SER A 105 -13.10 -8.65 -14.10
CA SER A 105 -12.64 -9.72 -14.99
C SER A 105 -13.81 -10.62 -15.43
N LYS A 106 -14.67 -10.99 -14.50
CA LYS A 106 -15.86 -11.79 -14.78
C LYS A 106 -16.83 -11.07 -15.73
N TRP A 107 -17.07 -9.79 -15.48
CA TRP A 107 -17.98 -9.00 -16.33
C TRP A 107 -17.42 -8.83 -17.74
N ILE A 108 -16.13 -8.55 -17.87
CA ILE A 108 -15.47 -8.43 -19.17
C ILE A 108 -15.55 -9.76 -19.93
N THR A 109 -15.25 -10.87 -19.25
CA THR A 109 -15.26 -12.21 -19.84
C THR A 109 -16.65 -12.64 -20.26
N SER A 110 -17.68 -12.27 -19.51
CA SER A 110 -19.06 -12.62 -19.83
C SER A 110 -19.62 -11.81 -21.00
N GLY A 111 -18.93 -10.79 -21.48
CA GLY A 111 -19.39 -9.97 -22.59
C GLY A 111 -20.57 -9.04 -22.28
N VAL A 112 -20.74 -8.73 -21.04
CA VAL A 112 -21.85 -7.85 -20.58
C VAL A 112 -21.81 -6.46 -21.22
#